data_fd724e42aaceb8faf7aebabe6bac6ca2
#
_entry.id   fd724e42aaceb8faf7aebabe6bac6ca2
#
_cell.length_a   1.000
_cell.length_b   1.000
_cell.length_c   1.000
_cell.angle_alpha   90.00
_cell.angle_beta   90.00
_cell.angle_gamma   90.00
#
_symmetry.space_group_name_H-M   'P 1'
#
loop_
_entity.id
_entity.type
_entity.pdbx_description
1 polymer ?
#
loop_
_entity_poly.entity_id
_entity_poly.type
_entity_poly.pdbx_seq_one_letter_code
_entity_poly.pdbx_strand_id
1 'polypeptide(L)'
;MTGCFLNAAELFFDLTDKSNAGLPADFKSVLGGQGKPGKWIIRDDEVPGYFKSFSEKALNTNVRPVLAQVSEDLTDEHFPMLIYTGQNFKNFTLKTKFKLVTGVIETMAGIVFHYQDINNYYYVRASGGGNTFAFFKVVDGQRGEPVRVKADVPEGQWHTMSVTTDDSKIRVTLNGKSILPELTDYTFTGGKIGFWTKSDAVSYFADTEIQYQPMVIAAQRMVGEIMKAFPRLLNLKLFAPRKQDEPAKVIAAMNSSDIGEMENDSIRDVIARGKKYYAKNKKMVTVTIPVKDRNGDPIAAIRVSMKSFPGQTQANTFARAIPVAEHLQQRVLYLEDFYR
;
A
#
# COMPACT_ATOMS: atom_id res chain seq x y z
N MET A 1 3.44 21.54 -11.98
CA MET A 1 3.78 21.64 -10.56
C MET A 1 3.60 20.26 -9.96
N THR A 2 4.69 19.57 -9.64
CA THR A 2 4.68 18.30 -8.91
C THR A 2 4.19 18.61 -7.51
N GLY A 3 3.01 18.11 -7.14
CA GLY A 3 2.50 18.22 -5.78
C GLY A 3 3.47 17.49 -4.84
N CYS A 4 4.24 18.24 -4.08
CA CYS A 4 5.08 17.69 -3.03
C CYS A 4 4.17 17.35 -1.87
N PHE A 5 3.92 16.07 -1.61
CA PHE A 5 3.20 15.65 -0.42
C PHE A 5 4.04 16.00 0.81
N LEU A 6 3.51 16.75 1.74
CA LEU A 6 4.10 16.93 3.07
C LEU A 6 4.18 15.55 3.76
N ASN A 7 5.38 15.11 4.14
CA ASN A 7 5.67 13.76 4.66
C ASN A 7 5.45 12.61 3.66
N ALA A 8 5.86 12.78 2.40
CA ALA A 8 5.87 11.71 1.43
C ALA A 8 6.86 10.61 1.81
N ALA A 9 6.41 9.36 1.68
CA ALA A 9 7.27 8.18 1.69
C ALA A 9 7.51 7.71 0.26
N GLU A 10 8.58 6.98 0.05
CA GLU A 10 8.93 6.40 -1.25
C GLU A 10 9.00 4.88 -1.15
N LEU A 11 8.54 4.21 -2.19
CA LEU A 11 8.61 2.77 -2.34
C LEU A 11 9.09 2.47 -3.76
N PHE A 12 10.11 1.64 -3.87
CA PHE A 12 10.62 1.12 -5.13
C PHE A 12 10.40 -0.39 -5.19
N PHE A 13 9.96 -0.89 -6.33
CA PHE A 13 9.90 -2.33 -6.53
C PHE A 13 11.28 -2.86 -6.92
N ASP A 14 11.94 -3.49 -5.94
CA ASP A 14 13.21 -4.17 -6.17
C ASP A 14 12.95 -5.53 -6.82
N LEU A 15 13.41 -5.67 -8.06
CA LEU A 15 13.30 -6.89 -8.86
C LEU A 15 14.64 -7.66 -8.93
N THR A 16 15.65 -7.26 -8.14
CA THR A 16 16.99 -7.86 -8.18
C THR A 16 17.09 -9.16 -7.43
N ASP A 17 16.20 -9.42 -6.46
CA ASP A 17 16.18 -10.66 -5.70
C ASP A 17 15.65 -11.82 -6.56
N LYS A 18 16.57 -12.55 -7.19
CA LYS A 18 16.32 -13.77 -7.97
C LYS A 18 16.34 -15.05 -7.13
N SER A 19 16.45 -14.97 -5.80
CA SER A 19 16.56 -16.14 -4.90
C SER A 19 15.32 -17.02 -4.91
N ASN A 20 14.17 -16.44 -5.18
CA ASN A 20 12.94 -17.14 -5.48
C ASN A 20 12.72 -17.06 -6.99
N ALA A 21 12.73 -18.17 -7.69
CA ALA A 21 12.42 -18.27 -9.14
C ALA A 21 10.98 -17.79 -9.51
N GLY A 22 10.42 -16.88 -8.71
CA GLY A 22 9.06 -16.36 -8.75
C GLY A 22 9.00 -14.86 -8.46
N LEU A 23 7.80 -14.34 -8.42
CA LEU A 23 7.49 -12.97 -8.06
C LEU A 23 7.84 -12.68 -6.59
N PRO A 24 8.17 -11.43 -6.23
CA PRO A 24 8.32 -11.03 -4.84
C PRO A 24 7.08 -11.36 -4.01
N ALA A 25 7.28 -11.68 -2.73
CA ALA A 25 6.21 -12.18 -1.83
C ALA A 25 5.00 -11.24 -1.71
N ASP A 26 5.22 -9.94 -1.90
CA ASP A 26 4.17 -8.91 -1.79
C ASP A 26 3.33 -8.73 -3.07
N PHE A 27 3.46 -9.64 -4.04
CA PHE A 27 2.68 -9.60 -5.26
C PHE A 27 1.73 -10.78 -5.38
N LYS A 28 0.52 -10.51 -5.86
CA LYS A 28 -0.50 -11.53 -6.16
C LYS A 28 -0.99 -11.39 -7.59
N SER A 29 -0.85 -12.46 -8.38
CA SER A 29 -1.48 -12.55 -9.69
C SER A 29 -2.97 -12.78 -9.53
N VAL A 30 -3.78 -11.99 -10.24
CA VAL A 30 -5.23 -12.11 -10.31
C VAL A 30 -5.68 -12.02 -11.77
N LEU A 31 -6.84 -12.56 -12.07
CA LEU A 31 -7.41 -12.56 -13.40
C LEU A 31 -8.80 -11.91 -13.39
N GLY A 32 -8.97 -10.84 -14.17
CA GLY A 32 -10.28 -10.29 -14.52
C GLY A 32 -10.76 -10.90 -15.83
N GLY A 33 -12.09 -11.02 -15.99
CA GLY A 33 -12.66 -11.62 -17.19
C GLY A 33 -12.53 -13.13 -17.26
N GLN A 34 -12.12 -13.65 -18.40
CA GLN A 34 -12.08 -15.08 -18.72
C GLN A 34 -10.66 -15.52 -19.10
N GLY A 35 -10.47 -16.81 -19.42
CA GLY A 35 -9.17 -17.36 -19.86
C GLY A 35 -8.34 -17.94 -18.72
N LYS A 36 -7.04 -18.08 -18.95
CA LYS A 36 -6.08 -18.66 -17.98
C LYS A 36 -5.44 -17.55 -17.15
N PRO A 37 -4.98 -17.85 -15.92
CA PRO A 37 -4.20 -16.90 -15.14
C PRO A 37 -3.01 -16.33 -15.93
N GLY A 38 -2.74 -15.05 -15.79
CA GLY A 38 -1.57 -14.42 -16.38
C GLY A 38 -0.27 -15.04 -15.88
N LYS A 39 0.75 -15.09 -16.73
CA LYS A 39 2.08 -15.59 -16.38
C LYS A 39 3.02 -14.41 -16.19
N TRP A 40 3.27 -14.09 -14.94
CA TRP A 40 4.18 -13.01 -14.54
C TRP A 40 5.51 -13.60 -14.13
N ILE A 41 6.61 -13.03 -14.67
CA ILE A 41 7.98 -13.45 -14.36
C ILE A 41 8.90 -12.24 -14.23
N ILE A 42 10.06 -12.44 -13.60
CA ILE A 42 11.17 -11.51 -13.66
C ILE A 42 12.16 -12.02 -14.71
N ARG A 43 12.57 -11.12 -15.60
CA ARG A 43 13.57 -11.41 -16.64
C ARG A 43 14.47 -10.20 -16.85
N ASP A 44 15.62 -10.41 -17.48
CA ASP A 44 16.52 -9.31 -17.86
C ASP A 44 16.11 -8.71 -19.20
N ASP A 45 16.18 -7.37 -19.31
CA ASP A 45 16.00 -6.63 -20.57
C ASP A 45 16.82 -5.34 -20.57
N GLU A 46 17.10 -4.82 -21.76
CA GLU A 46 17.75 -3.52 -21.91
C GLU A 46 16.77 -2.40 -21.58
N VAL A 47 17.04 -1.68 -20.50
CA VAL A 47 16.18 -0.58 -20.01
C VAL A 47 16.96 0.74 -20.11
N PRO A 48 16.37 1.84 -20.63
CA PRO A 48 16.99 3.14 -20.66
C PRO A 48 17.42 3.61 -19.27
N GLY A 49 18.62 4.14 -19.15
CA GLY A 49 19.17 4.72 -17.92
C GLY A 49 18.33 5.90 -17.40
N TYR A 50 18.54 6.27 -16.14
CA TYR A 50 17.88 7.43 -15.52
C TYR A 50 18.39 8.76 -16.08
N PHE A 51 19.66 8.80 -16.49
CA PHE A 51 20.30 10.01 -17.00
C PHE A 51 20.38 9.96 -18.52
N LYS A 52 20.17 11.09 -19.18
CA LYS A 52 20.48 11.20 -20.61
C LYS A 52 21.97 10.98 -20.81
N SER A 53 22.34 10.25 -21.84
CA SER A 53 23.74 10.14 -22.23
C SER A 53 24.32 11.51 -22.51
N PHE A 54 25.59 11.75 -22.06
CA PHE A 54 26.35 12.96 -22.43
C PHE A 54 26.81 12.93 -23.90
N SER A 55 26.64 11.78 -24.57
CA SER A 55 26.99 11.61 -25.98
C SER A 55 25.79 11.09 -26.75
N GLU A 56 25.40 11.75 -27.83
CA GLU A 56 24.31 11.33 -28.73
C GLU A 56 24.49 9.93 -29.34
N LYS A 57 25.74 9.41 -29.33
CA LYS A 57 26.08 8.09 -29.87
C LYS A 57 26.13 6.97 -28.82
N ALA A 58 26.08 7.27 -27.53
CA ALA A 58 26.10 6.23 -26.50
C ALA A 58 24.68 5.76 -26.18
N LEU A 59 24.42 4.48 -26.43
CA LEU A 59 23.20 3.83 -25.93
C LEU A 59 23.24 3.89 -24.40
N ASN A 60 22.39 4.71 -23.80
CA ASN A 60 22.26 4.77 -22.35
C ASN A 60 21.22 3.74 -21.88
N THR A 61 21.49 2.46 -22.18
CA THR A 61 20.70 1.33 -21.72
C THR A 61 21.54 0.44 -20.82
N ASN A 62 20.92 -0.15 -19.81
CA ASN A 62 21.54 -1.15 -18.96
C ASN A 62 20.65 -2.39 -18.94
N VAL A 63 21.27 -3.55 -19.02
CA VAL A 63 20.57 -4.83 -18.80
C VAL A 63 20.25 -4.95 -17.33
N ARG A 64 18.98 -5.07 -17.01
CA ARG A 64 18.51 -5.20 -15.62
C ARG A 64 17.17 -5.93 -15.53
N PRO A 65 16.82 -6.42 -14.33
CA PRO A 65 15.57 -7.14 -14.11
C PRO A 65 14.36 -6.28 -14.43
N VAL A 66 13.41 -6.86 -15.14
CA VAL A 66 12.09 -6.28 -15.45
C VAL A 66 11.00 -7.26 -15.08
N LEU A 67 9.87 -6.75 -14.66
CA LEU A 67 8.65 -7.54 -14.49
C LEU A 67 8.01 -7.74 -15.87
N ALA A 68 7.69 -8.96 -16.23
CA ALA A 68 7.13 -9.33 -17.53
C ALA A 68 5.84 -10.15 -17.37
N GLN A 69 4.76 -9.72 -18.02
CA GLN A 69 3.61 -10.56 -18.34
C GLN A 69 3.91 -11.27 -19.68
N VAL A 70 3.89 -12.61 -19.68
CA VAL A 70 4.30 -13.43 -20.83
C VAL A 70 3.27 -14.51 -21.19
N SER A 71 2.04 -14.39 -20.71
CA SER A 71 0.93 -15.25 -21.17
C SER A 71 0.46 -14.76 -22.53
N GLU A 72 0.25 -15.69 -23.44
CA GLU A 72 -0.24 -15.46 -24.82
C GLU A 72 -1.64 -16.04 -24.98
N ASP A 73 -2.53 -15.83 -24.00
CA ASP A 73 -3.92 -16.29 -24.04
C ASP A 73 -4.74 -15.39 -24.98
N LEU A 74 -5.27 -15.98 -26.06
CA LEU A 74 -5.99 -15.27 -27.13
C LEU A 74 -7.43 -14.88 -26.74
N THR A 75 -7.87 -15.15 -25.52
CA THR A 75 -9.21 -14.76 -25.04
C THR A 75 -9.31 -13.23 -25.00
N ASP A 76 -10.28 -12.63 -25.66
CA ASP A 76 -10.42 -11.16 -25.75
C ASP A 76 -10.70 -10.51 -24.40
N GLU A 77 -11.71 -10.98 -23.66
CA GLU A 77 -12.04 -10.48 -22.32
C GLU A 77 -11.17 -11.16 -21.24
N HIS A 78 -9.86 -11.10 -21.41
CA HIS A 78 -8.84 -11.64 -20.52
C HIS A 78 -7.96 -10.51 -20.00
N PHE A 79 -7.98 -10.27 -18.67
CA PHE A 79 -7.31 -9.14 -18.03
C PHE A 79 -6.37 -9.62 -16.92
N PRO A 80 -5.14 -10.08 -17.28
CA PRO A 80 -4.13 -10.42 -16.29
C PRO A 80 -3.71 -9.20 -15.50
N MET A 81 -3.75 -9.28 -14.17
CA MET A 81 -3.26 -8.26 -13.28
C MET A 81 -2.28 -8.82 -12.27
N LEU A 82 -1.31 -7.99 -11.88
CA LEU A 82 -0.39 -8.29 -10.80
C LEU A 82 -0.53 -7.21 -9.73
N ILE A 83 -1.08 -7.56 -8.58
CA ILE A 83 -1.44 -6.64 -7.51
C ILE A 83 -0.38 -6.65 -6.41
N TYR A 84 0.15 -5.49 -6.06
CA TYR A 84 0.98 -5.29 -4.89
C TYR A 84 0.12 -5.30 -3.62
N THR A 85 0.40 -6.23 -2.70
CA THR A 85 -0.42 -6.51 -1.50
C THR A 85 0.14 -5.91 -0.23
N GLY A 86 1.38 -5.37 -0.24
CA GLY A 86 2.08 -4.90 0.94
C GLY A 86 1.33 -3.82 1.73
N GLN A 87 0.70 -2.87 1.05
CA GLN A 87 -0.11 -1.83 1.70
C GLN A 87 -1.19 -1.25 0.78
N ASN A 88 -2.07 -0.41 1.32
CA ASN A 88 -3.02 0.40 0.55
C ASN A 88 -2.46 1.80 0.33
N PHE A 89 -2.87 2.43 -0.76
CA PHE A 89 -2.51 3.79 -1.14
C PHE A 89 -3.77 4.61 -1.33
N LYS A 90 -3.77 5.85 -0.83
CA LYS A 90 -4.82 6.83 -1.06
C LYS A 90 -4.30 7.94 -1.98
N ASN A 91 -3.39 8.75 -1.47
CA ASN A 91 -2.74 9.83 -2.22
C ASN A 91 -1.32 9.39 -2.57
N PHE A 92 -1.04 9.29 -3.87
CA PHE A 92 0.26 8.81 -4.36
C PHE A 92 0.55 9.31 -5.78
N THR A 93 1.81 9.21 -6.17
CA THR A 93 2.25 9.22 -7.56
C THR A 93 2.97 7.91 -7.82
N LEU A 94 2.39 7.05 -8.66
CA LEU A 94 3.04 5.86 -9.18
C LEU A 94 3.57 6.17 -10.57
N LYS A 95 4.85 5.90 -10.78
CA LYS A 95 5.53 6.04 -12.07
C LYS A 95 6.21 4.73 -12.42
N THR A 96 6.05 4.28 -13.65
CA THR A 96 6.71 3.07 -14.14
C THR A 96 7.10 3.23 -15.60
N LYS A 97 8.21 2.60 -16.00
CA LYS A 97 8.50 2.35 -17.40
C LYS A 97 7.76 1.12 -17.85
N PHE A 98 7.29 1.12 -19.10
CA PHE A 98 6.67 -0.04 -19.73
C PHE A 98 7.12 -0.19 -21.17
N LYS A 99 7.13 -1.41 -21.68
CA LYS A 99 7.40 -1.76 -23.07
C LYS A 99 6.34 -2.74 -23.56
N LEU A 100 5.68 -2.39 -24.66
CA LEU A 100 4.81 -3.28 -25.40
C LEU A 100 5.71 -4.17 -26.28
N VAL A 101 5.67 -5.47 -26.08
CA VAL A 101 6.61 -6.39 -26.73
C VAL A 101 5.97 -7.07 -27.93
N THR A 102 4.84 -7.72 -27.72
CA THR A 102 4.08 -8.41 -28.76
C THR A 102 2.66 -8.71 -28.30
N GLY A 103 1.79 -9.04 -29.23
CA GLY A 103 0.42 -9.51 -29.04
C GLY A 103 -0.27 -9.53 -30.40
N VAL A 104 -1.07 -10.55 -30.67
CA VAL A 104 -1.84 -10.69 -31.93
C VAL A 104 -3.22 -10.04 -31.79
N ILE A 105 -3.87 -10.26 -30.65
CA ILE A 105 -5.18 -9.67 -30.34
C ILE A 105 -4.99 -8.26 -29.80
N GLU A 106 -4.07 -8.10 -28.84
CA GLU A 106 -3.84 -6.80 -28.20
C GLU A 106 -2.37 -6.62 -27.83
N THR A 107 -1.90 -5.39 -27.90
CA THR A 107 -0.60 -4.94 -27.36
C THR A 107 -0.87 -3.84 -26.35
N MET A 108 -1.08 -4.20 -25.08
CA MET A 108 -1.51 -3.29 -24.03
C MET A 108 -0.72 -3.46 -22.74
N ALA A 109 -0.39 -2.33 -22.11
CA ALA A 109 0.18 -2.28 -20.77
C ALA A 109 -0.53 -1.19 -19.96
N GLY A 110 -0.72 -1.44 -18.67
CA GLY A 110 -1.44 -0.51 -17.79
C GLY A 110 -1.04 -0.58 -16.34
N ILE A 111 -1.53 0.40 -15.59
CA ILE A 111 -1.49 0.47 -14.14
C ILE A 111 -2.91 0.29 -13.62
N VAL A 112 -3.11 -0.65 -12.71
CA VAL A 112 -4.33 -0.75 -11.90
C VAL A 112 -4.08 -0.04 -10.56
N PHE A 113 -5.07 0.70 -10.08
CA PHE A 113 -4.95 1.44 -8.83
C PHE A 113 -6.29 1.58 -8.11
N HIS A 114 -6.24 1.95 -6.83
CA HIS A 114 -7.38 1.89 -5.91
C HIS A 114 -8.13 0.56 -5.99
N TYR A 115 -7.39 -0.54 -6.21
CA TYR A 115 -7.94 -1.87 -6.32
C TYR A 115 -8.48 -2.34 -4.96
N GLN A 116 -9.78 -2.63 -4.90
CA GLN A 116 -10.46 -3.22 -3.74
C GLN A 116 -10.49 -4.75 -3.88
N ASP A 117 -10.99 -5.20 -5.01
CA ASP A 117 -11.12 -6.58 -5.44
C ASP A 117 -11.21 -6.66 -6.97
N ILE A 118 -11.43 -7.87 -7.50
CA ILE A 118 -11.46 -8.14 -8.95
C ILE A 118 -12.61 -7.43 -9.69
N ASN A 119 -13.60 -6.96 -8.98
CA ASN A 119 -14.79 -6.30 -9.52
C ASN A 119 -14.78 -4.78 -9.29
N ASN A 120 -13.81 -4.24 -8.51
CA ASN A 120 -13.85 -2.86 -8.05
C ASN A 120 -12.45 -2.23 -8.09
N TYR A 121 -12.14 -1.48 -9.15
CA TYR A 121 -10.84 -0.83 -9.32
C TYR A 121 -10.84 0.23 -10.43
N TYR A 122 -9.80 1.06 -10.46
CA TYR A 122 -9.44 1.89 -11.61
C TYR A 122 -8.26 1.30 -12.35
N TYR A 123 -8.19 1.56 -13.65
CA TYR A 123 -6.96 1.33 -14.42
C TYR A 123 -6.79 2.34 -15.55
N VAL A 124 -5.53 2.56 -15.87
CA VAL A 124 -5.10 3.26 -17.10
C VAL A 124 -4.35 2.28 -17.98
N ARG A 125 -4.45 2.45 -19.27
CA ARG A 125 -3.72 1.60 -20.20
C ARG A 125 -3.27 2.34 -21.46
N ALA A 126 -2.10 1.96 -21.97
CA ALA A 126 -1.61 2.27 -23.30
C ALA A 126 -1.90 1.10 -24.23
N SER A 127 -2.21 1.36 -25.49
CA SER A 127 -2.43 0.37 -26.56
C SER A 127 -1.58 0.73 -27.77
N GLY A 128 -0.69 -0.17 -28.17
CA GLY A 128 0.11 -0.04 -29.39
C GLY A 128 -0.74 -0.25 -30.64
N GLY A 129 -1.49 -1.33 -30.74
CA GLY A 129 -2.34 -1.62 -31.90
C GLY A 129 -3.43 -0.58 -32.15
N GLY A 130 -4.00 -0.02 -31.09
CA GLY A 130 -5.03 1.02 -31.19
C GLY A 130 -4.50 2.46 -31.20
N ASN A 131 -3.21 2.69 -30.93
CA ASN A 131 -2.61 4.01 -30.76
C ASN A 131 -3.46 4.92 -29.82
N THR A 132 -3.80 4.37 -28.62
CA THR A 132 -4.65 5.04 -27.66
C THR A 132 -4.13 4.91 -26.24
N PHE A 133 -4.45 5.92 -25.45
CA PHE A 133 -4.34 5.87 -24.00
C PHE A 133 -5.72 6.08 -23.37
N ALA A 134 -6.06 5.32 -22.31
CA ALA A 134 -7.38 5.42 -21.72
C ALA A 134 -7.37 5.16 -20.22
N PHE A 135 -8.30 5.83 -19.53
CA PHE A 135 -8.71 5.55 -18.16
C PHE A 135 -10.02 4.80 -18.15
N PHE A 136 -10.15 3.84 -17.25
CA PHE A 136 -11.35 3.07 -17.01
C PHE A 136 -11.65 2.95 -15.52
N LYS A 137 -12.94 2.84 -15.23
CA LYS A 137 -13.48 2.47 -13.93
C LYS A 137 -14.25 1.16 -14.05
N VAL A 138 -13.99 0.23 -13.15
CA VAL A 138 -14.72 -1.04 -13.00
C VAL A 138 -15.43 -1.00 -11.65
N VAL A 139 -16.74 -1.16 -11.66
CA VAL A 139 -17.60 -1.20 -10.46
C VAL A 139 -18.51 -2.42 -10.58
N ASP A 140 -18.52 -3.27 -9.54
CA ASP A 140 -19.30 -4.50 -9.50
C ASP A 140 -19.09 -5.39 -10.75
N GLY A 141 -17.83 -5.40 -11.24
CA GLY A 141 -17.42 -6.15 -12.43
C GLY A 141 -17.82 -5.50 -13.76
N GLN A 142 -18.52 -4.37 -13.73
CA GLN A 142 -18.92 -3.67 -14.93
C GLN A 142 -17.91 -2.57 -15.29
N ARG A 143 -17.40 -2.64 -16.51
CA ARG A 143 -16.48 -1.63 -17.05
C ARG A 143 -17.26 -0.45 -17.59
N GLY A 144 -17.06 0.73 -16.98
CA GLY A 144 -17.66 1.98 -17.44
C GLY A 144 -17.08 2.49 -18.75
N GLU A 145 -17.70 3.53 -19.30
CA GLU A 145 -17.21 4.23 -20.49
C GLU A 145 -15.82 4.83 -20.25
N PRO A 146 -14.85 4.62 -21.17
CA PRO A 146 -13.50 5.12 -21.00
C PRO A 146 -13.35 6.60 -21.29
N VAL A 147 -12.49 7.26 -20.53
CA VAL A 147 -11.89 8.52 -20.97
C VAL A 147 -10.68 8.20 -21.83
N ARG A 148 -10.77 8.38 -23.15
CA ARG A 148 -9.79 7.92 -24.13
C ARG A 148 -9.26 9.06 -24.98
N VAL A 149 -7.96 8.97 -25.32
CA VAL A 149 -7.29 9.87 -26.27
C VAL A 149 -6.42 9.07 -27.24
N LYS A 150 -6.10 9.68 -28.38
CA LYS A 150 -5.06 9.15 -29.26
C LYS A 150 -3.70 9.34 -28.63
N ALA A 151 -2.85 8.33 -28.69
CA ALA A 151 -1.49 8.34 -28.16
C ALA A 151 -0.62 7.40 -28.99
N ASP A 152 0.49 7.90 -29.48
CA ASP A 152 1.49 7.10 -30.18
C ASP A 152 2.32 6.33 -29.13
N VAL A 153 2.21 5.01 -29.15
CA VAL A 153 2.89 4.09 -28.23
C VAL A 153 3.47 2.93 -29.02
N PRO A 154 4.56 3.16 -29.77
CA PRO A 154 5.18 2.14 -30.59
C PRO A 154 5.67 0.96 -29.77
N GLU A 155 5.50 -0.23 -30.33
CA GLU A 155 5.99 -1.48 -29.79
C GLU A 155 7.54 -1.54 -29.78
N GLY A 156 8.11 -2.35 -28.91
CA GLY A 156 9.56 -2.53 -28.78
C GLY A 156 10.28 -1.36 -28.11
N GLN A 157 9.60 -0.26 -27.84
CA GLN A 157 10.18 0.94 -27.20
C GLN A 157 9.74 1.06 -25.74
N TRP A 158 10.62 1.58 -24.91
CA TRP A 158 10.31 1.92 -23.54
C TRP A 158 9.61 3.28 -23.44
N HIS A 159 8.46 3.28 -22.79
CA HIS A 159 7.68 4.45 -22.46
C HIS A 159 7.58 4.60 -20.94
N THR A 160 7.19 5.77 -20.47
CA THR A 160 6.93 6.01 -19.05
C THR A 160 5.49 6.43 -18.86
N MET A 161 4.75 5.77 -17.99
CA MET A 161 3.44 6.25 -17.54
C MET A 161 3.47 6.59 -16.06
N SER A 162 2.68 7.58 -15.64
CA SER A 162 2.45 7.85 -14.24
C SER A 162 0.98 8.12 -13.95
N VAL A 163 0.56 7.73 -12.74
CA VAL A 163 -0.74 8.03 -12.17
C VAL A 163 -0.52 8.77 -10.86
N THR A 164 -1.11 9.95 -10.74
CA THR A 164 -1.12 10.71 -9.48
C THR A 164 -2.56 10.79 -8.99
N THR A 165 -2.79 10.39 -7.74
CA THR A 165 -4.07 10.56 -7.05
C THR A 165 -3.90 11.54 -5.89
N ASP A 166 -4.84 12.48 -5.78
CA ASP A 166 -4.89 13.49 -4.74
C ASP A 166 -6.36 13.66 -4.33
N ASP A 167 -6.75 12.95 -3.27
CA ASP A 167 -8.13 12.68 -2.87
C ASP A 167 -8.96 12.10 -4.03
N SER A 168 -9.88 12.88 -4.60
CA SER A 168 -10.73 12.47 -5.74
C SER A 168 -10.13 12.80 -7.10
N LYS A 169 -9.02 13.53 -7.16
CA LYS A 169 -8.39 13.96 -8.39
C LYS A 169 -7.40 12.93 -8.90
N ILE A 170 -7.48 12.64 -10.19
CA ILE A 170 -6.61 11.69 -10.88
C ILE A 170 -5.94 12.41 -12.05
N ARG A 171 -4.62 12.40 -12.09
CA ARG A 171 -3.79 12.94 -13.16
C ARG A 171 -2.96 11.83 -13.76
N VAL A 172 -2.87 11.80 -15.07
CA VAL A 172 -2.15 10.75 -15.79
C VAL A 172 -1.18 11.36 -16.80
N THR A 173 0.03 10.85 -16.82
CA THR A 173 1.04 11.28 -17.81
C THR A 173 1.55 10.11 -18.64
N LEU A 174 1.92 10.41 -19.88
CA LEU A 174 2.67 9.51 -20.77
C LEU A 174 3.94 10.26 -21.22
N ASN A 175 5.10 9.65 -21.03
CA ASN A 175 6.40 10.22 -21.35
C ASN A 175 6.60 11.64 -20.77
N GLY A 176 6.12 11.84 -19.53
CA GLY A 176 6.20 13.10 -18.80
C GLY A 176 5.21 14.20 -19.22
N LYS A 177 4.36 13.95 -20.21
CA LYS A 177 3.33 14.89 -20.64
C LYS A 177 1.96 14.46 -20.14
N SER A 178 1.12 15.40 -19.68
CA SER A 178 -0.29 15.11 -19.34
C SER A 178 -0.98 14.54 -20.57
N ILE A 179 -1.54 13.34 -20.45
CA ILE A 179 -2.16 12.64 -21.59
C ILE A 179 -3.68 12.66 -21.53
N LEU A 180 -4.26 12.71 -20.34
CA LEU A 180 -5.70 12.83 -20.11
C LEU A 180 -6.00 14.17 -19.41
N PRO A 181 -7.22 14.72 -19.54
CA PRO A 181 -7.65 15.79 -18.66
C PRO A 181 -7.59 15.34 -17.19
N GLU A 182 -7.48 16.26 -16.24
CA GLU A 182 -7.62 15.92 -14.83
C GLU A 182 -9.03 15.35 -14.60
N LEU A 183 -9.09 14.13 -14.05
CA LEU A 183 -10.34 13.45 -13.75
C LEU A 183 -10.70 13.69 -12.29
N THR A 184 -11.99 13.70 -11.98
CA THR A 184 -12.51 13.72 -10.62
C THR A 184 -13.46 12.54 -10.43
N ASP A 185 -13.13 11.63 -9.52
CA ASP A 185 -13.97 10.47 -9.22
C ASP A 185 -13.90 10.15 -7.71
N TYR A 186 -15.04 9.90 -7.11
CA TYR A 186 -15.20 9.63 -5.66
C TYR A 186 -15.53 8.18 -5.34
N THR A 187 -15.55 7.29 -6.34
CA THR A 187 -16.00 5.90 -6.17
C THR A 187 -15.06 5.12 -5.26
N PHE A 188 -13.74 5.22 -5.50
CA PHE A 188 -12.74 4.55 -4.67
C PHE A 188 -11.75 5.58 -4.12
N THR A 189 -11.69 5.68 -2.79
CA THR A 189 -10.85 6.67 -2.08
C THR A 189 -9.46 6.17 -1.73
N GLY A 190 -9.11 4.94 -2.09
CA GLY A 190 -7.82 4.30 -1.85
C GLY A 190 -7.91 2.81 -2.16
N GLY A 191 -6.81 2.08 -2.09
CA GLY A 191 -6.75 0.65 -2.35
C GLY A 191 -5.36 0.18 -2.73
N LYS A 192 -5.27 -1.03 -3.28
CA LYS A 192 -4.02 -1.59 -3.81
C LYS A 192 -3.68 -0.96 -5.16
N ILE A 193 -2.45 -1.19 -5.59
CA ILE A 193 -1.94 -0.82 -6.91
C ILE A 193 -1.37 -2.06 -7.60
N GLY A 194 -1.13 -1.96 -8.90
CA GLY A 194 -0.51 -3.07 -9.63
C GLY A 194 -0.40 -2.79 -11.12
N PHE A 195 -0.12 -3.85 -11.84
CA PHE A 195 0.05 -3.86 -13.30
C PHE A 195 -1.11 -4.57 -13.97
N TRP A 196 -1.41 -4.17 -15.19
CA TRP A 196 -2.54 -4.66 -15.97
C TRP A 196 -2.13 -4.91 -17.43
N THR A 197 -2.62 -5.98 -18.02
CA THR A 197 -2.50 -6.29 -19.45
C THR A 197 -3.82 -6.83 -19.99
N LYS A 198 -3.93 -7.01 -21.30
CA LYS A 198 -5.12 -7.58 -21.94
C LYS A 198 -4.73 -8.69 -22.91
N SER A 199 -5.54 -9.75 -22.94
CA SER A 199 -5.44 -10.88 -23.87
C SER A 199 -4.02 -11.47 -23.91
N ASP A 200 -3.46 -11.60 -25.10
CA ASP A 200 -2.13 -12.13 -25.39
C ASP A 200 -1.01 -11.09 -25.33
N ALA A 201 -1.28 -9.90 -24.78
CA ALA A 201 -0.30 -8.83 -24.71
C ALA A 201 0.90 -9.22 -23.83
N VAL A 202 2.05 -9.41 -24.43
CA VAL A 202 3.34 -9.51 -23.74
C VAL A 202 3.87 -8.11 -23.49
N SER A 203 4.01 -7.76 -22.21
CA SER A 203 4.43 -6.41 -21.81
C SER A 203 5.37 -6.45 -20.62
N TYR A 204 6.35 -5.55 -20.62
CA TYR A 204 7.35 -5.44 -19.57
C TYR A 204 7.19 -4.15 -18.79
N PHE A 205 7.54 -4.20 -17.49
CA PHE A 205 7.52 -3.06 -16.57
C PHE A 205 8.85 -2.98 -15.83
N ALA A 206 9.35 -1.75 -15.67
CA ALA A 206 10.63 -1.48 -15.01
C ALA A 206 10.59 -0.15 -14.25
N ASP A 207 11.54 0.04 -13.33
CA ASP A 207 11.74 1.29 -12.62
C ASP A 207 10.45 1.84 -12.00
N THR A 208 9.71 0.96 -11.31
CA THR A 208 8.48 1.36 -10.65
C THR A 208 8.80 2.04 -9.33
N GLU A 209 8.37 3.29 -9.25
CA GLU A 209 8.56 4.20 -8.12
C GLU A 209 7.18 4.69 -7.66
N ILE A 210 6.96 4.70 -6.37
CA ILE A 210 5.73 5.19 -5.76
C ILE A 210 6.09 6.20 -4.68
N GLN A 211 5.72 7.46 -4.90
CA GLN A 211 5.72 8.50 -3.86
C GLN A 211 4.32 8.59 -3.29
N TYR A 212 4.16 8.46 -1.98
CA TYR A 212 2.83 8.37 -1.38
C TYR A 212 2.78 9.01 0.00
N GLN A 213 1.58 9.44 0.39
CA GLN A 213 1.31 9.77 1.78
C GLN A 213 0.99 8.50 2.55
N PRO A 214 1.80 8.12 3.57
CA PRO A 214 1.46 7.00 4.43
C PRO A 214 0.07 7.19 5.03
N MET A 215 -0.77 6.19 4.90
CA MET A 215 -2.08 6.20 5.56
C MET A 215 -1.85 6.05 7.06
N VAL A 216 -1.97 7.15 7.78
CA VAL A 216 -1.93 7.13 9.24
C VAL A 216 -3.28 6.61 9.73
N ILE A 217 -3.32 5.34 10.13
CA ILE A 217 -4.51 4.75 10.73
C ILE A 217 -4.95 5.54 11.96
N ALA A 218 -6.24 5.52 12.28
CA ALA A 218 -6.78 6.26 13.42
C ALA A 218 -6.03 5.96 14.73
N ALA A 219 -5.63 4.71 14.94
CA ALA A 219 -4.83 4.29 16.09
C ALA A 219 -3.53 5.12 16.25
N GLN A 220 -2.80 5.37 15.16
CA GLN A 220 -1.55 6.13 15.23
C GLN A 220 -1.80 7.61 15.50
N ARG A 221 -2.89 8.19 14.97
CA ARG A 221 -3.31 9.56 15.31
C ARG A 221 -3.66 9.66 16.79
N MET A 222 -4.43 8.69 17.32
CA MET A 222 -4.80 8.64 18.75
C MET A 222 -3.56 8.53 19.64
N VAL A 223 -2.57 7.70 19.29
CA VAL A 223 -1.29 7.61 20.01
C VAL A 223 -0.56 8.96 19.99
N GLY A 224 -0.51 9.64 18.86
CA GLY A 224 0.11 10.97 18.75
C GLY A 224 -0.56 12.03 19.64
N GLU A 225 -1.89 11.98 19.77
CA GLU A 225 -2.64 12.89 20.66
C GLU A 225 -2.43 12.56 22.14
N ILE A 226 -2.39 11.27 22.51
CA ILE A 226 -2.04 10.82 23.85
C ILE A 226 -0.66 11.30 24.24
N MET A 227 0.31 11.22 23.36
CA MET A 227 1.67 11.68 23.60
C MET A 227 1.71 13.19 23.94
N LYS A 228 0.85 13.99 23.29
CA LYS A 228 0.71 15.43 23.62
C LYS A 228 0.01 15.64 24.95
N ALA A 229 -1.03 14.86 25.24
CA ALA A 229 -1.80 14.96 26.48
C ALA A 229 -1.04 14.44 27.72
N PHE A 230 -0.18 13.44 27.51
CA PHE A 230 0.58 12.78 28.58
C PHE A 230 2.10 12.83 28.33
N PRO A 231 2.75 14.00 28.38
CA PRO A 231 4.15 14.20 27.96
C PRO A 231 5.19 13.50 28.87
N ARG A 232 4.75 12.92 30.00
CA ARG A 232 5.62 12.17 30.93
C ARG A 232 5.70 10.68 30.62
N LEU A 233 5.04 10.20 29.57
CA LEU A 233 5.19 8.82 29.10
C LEU A 233 6.56 8.65 28.45
N LEU A 234 7.20 7.52 28.72
CA LEU A 234 8.48 7.13 28.10
C LEU A 234 8.28 6.30 26.84
N ASN A 235 7.22 5.50 26.81
CA ASN A 235 6.80 4.74 25.61
C ASN A 235 5.31 4.37 25.72
N LEU A 236 4.69 4.24 24.56
CA LEU A 236 3.31 3.76 24.40
C LEU A 236 3.24 2.85 23.17
N LYS A 237 2.70 1.65 23.36
CA LYS A 237 2.40 0.69 22.28
C LYS A 237 0.93 0.29 22.38
N LEU A 238 0.23 0.33 21.26
CA LEU A 238 -1.15 -0.14 21.12
C LEU A 238 -1.15 -1.45 20.32
N PHE A 239 -1.56 -2.53 20.99
CA PHE A 239 -1.71 -3.85 20.39
C PHE A 239 -3.18 -4.09 20.07
N ALA A 240 -3.49 -4.46 18.83
CA ALA A 240 -4.82 -4.91 18.45
C ALA A 240 -4.74 -5.99 17.35
N PRO A 241 -5.67 -6.96 17.34
CA PRO A 241 -5.84 -7.87 16.22
C PRO A 241 -6.52 -7.13 15.08
N ARG A 242 -6.32 -7.54 13.84
CA ARG A 242 -7.04 -6.95 12.70
C ARG A 242 -8.47 -7.47 12.62
N LYS A 243 -8.66 -8.74 12.98
CA LYS A 243 -9.95 -9.39 13.18
C LYS A 243 -9.93 -10.09 14.53
N GLN A 244 -11.09 -10.34 15.11
CA GLN A 244 -11.23 -10.84 16.48
C GLN A 244 -10.45 -12.14 16.76
N ASP A 245 -10.28 -13.00 15.77
CA ASP A 245 -9.60 -14.30 15.90
C ASP A 245 -8.14 -14.28 15.43
N GLU A 246 -7.61 -13.13 15.04
CA GLU A 246 -6.21 -13.00 14.61
C GLU A 246 -5.30 -12.63 15.80
N PRO A 247 -4.01 -13.02 15.77
CA PRO A 247 -3.04 -12.56 16.75
C PRO A 247 -2.91 -11.02 16.73
N ALA A 248 -2.82 -10.43 17.91
CA ALA A 248 -2.61 -9.00 18.04
C ALA A 248 -1.15 -8.63 17.74
N LYS A 249 -0.98 -7.46 17.12
CA LYS A 249 0.32 -6.84 16.90
C LYS A 249 0.28 -5.36 17.25
N VAL A 250 1.45 -4.75 17.41
CA VAL A 250 1.53 -3.30 17.58
C VAL A 250 1.04 -2.63 16.30
N ILE A 251 -0.10 -1.97 16.37
CA ILE A 251 -0.71 -1.22 15.26
C ILE A 251 -0.38 0.27 15.32
N ALA A 252 -0.02 0.76 16.51
CA ALA A 252 0.38 2.15 16.73
C ALA A 252 1.33 2.24 17.91
N ALA A 253 2.33 3.10 17.82
CA ALA A 253 3.33 3.27 18.87
C ALA A 253 3.94 4.67 18.86
N MET A 254 4.54 5.05 19.98
CA MET A 254 5.38 6.25 20.08
C MET A 254 6.60 6.16 19.15
N ASN A 255 7.27 5.00 19.13
CA ASN A 255 8.37 4.72 18.23
C ASN A 255 7.86 3.89 17.06
N SER A 256 8.00 4.40 15.84
CA SER A 256 7.55 3.70 14.62
C SER A 256 8.22 2.34 14.40
N SER A 257 9.44 2.14 14.89
CA SER A 257 10.13 0.85 14.85
C SER A 257 9.45 -0.26 15.66
N ASP A 258 8.56 0.10 16.59
CA ASP A 258 7.80 -0.88 17.38
C ASP A 258 6.57 -1.42 16.64
N ILE A 259 6.14 -0.76 15.54
CA ILE A 259 4.96 -1.17 14.76
C ILE A 259 5.21 -2.53 14.10
N GLY A 260 4.26 -3.45 14.24
CA GLY A 260 4.35 -4.82 13.75
C GLY A 260 4.89 -5.84 14.78
N GLU A 261 5.39 -5.40 15.96
CA GLU A 261 5.77 -6.33 17.04
C GLU A 261 4.58 -7.21 17.41
N MET A 262 4.78 -8.53 17.43
CA MET A 262 3.72 -9.49 17.71
C MET A 262 3.39 -9.54 19.21
N GLU A 263 2.18 -9.93 19.53
CA GLU A 263 1.73 -10.17 20.89
C GLU A 263 2.58 -11.25 21.60
N ASN A 264 2.66 -11.11 22.92
CA ASN A 264 3.12 -12.17 23.80
C ASN A 264 1.96 -12.64 24.71
N ASP A 265 2.20 -13.64 25.55
CA ASP A 265 1.16 -14.22 26.42
C ASP A 265 0.48 -13.18 27.31
N SER A 266 1.22 -12.17 27.82
CA SER A 266 0.62 -11.11 28.63
C SER A 266 -0.33 -10.22 27.84
N ILE A 267 -0.01 -9.90 26.59
CA ILE A 267 -0.89 -9.12 25.70
C ILE A 267 -2.15 -9.91 25.37
N ARG A 268 -1.98 -11.18 25.01
CA ARG A 268 -3.09 -12.10 24.72
C ARG A 268 -4.07 -12.21 25.89
N ASP A 269 -3.54 -12.36 27.10
CA ASP A 269 -4.35 -12.48 28.31
C ASP A 269 -5.07 -11.17 28.68
N VAL A 270 -4.45 -10.00 28.37
CA VAL A 270 -5.11 -8.69 28.50
C VAL A 270 -6.29 -8.56 27.56
N ILE A 271 -6.13 -8.92 26.27
CA ILE A 271 -7.18 -8.81 25.26
C ILE A 271 -8.28 -9.87 25.50
N ALA A 272 -7.90 -11.12 25.84
CA ALA A 272 -8.87 -12.19 26.01
C ALA A 272 -9.66 -12.13 27.33
N ARG A 273 -9.05 -11.64 28.42
CA ARG A 273 -9.58 -11.76 29.79
C ARG A 273 -9.65 -10.42 30.54
N GLY A 274 -9.19 -9.32 29.95
CA GLY A 274 -9.18 -8.02 30.59
C GLY A 274 -8.20 -7.89 31.77
N LYS A 275 -7.23 -8.82 31.90
CA LYS A 275 -6.23 -8.75 32.97
C LYS A 275 -5.32 -7.56 32.82
N LYS A 276 -4.66 -7.17 33.90
CA LYS A 276 -3.71 -6.06 33.95
C LYS A 276 -2.35 -6.58 34.39
N TYR A 277 -1.30 -6.17 33.68
CA TYR A 277 0.06 -6.59 33.97
C TYR A 277 0.93 -5.41 34.41
N TYR A 278 1.85 -5.65 35.30
CA TYR A 278 2.78 -4.67 35.86
C TYR A 278 4.19 -5.24 35.88
N ALA A 279 5.14 -4.45 35.41
CA ALA A 279 6.57 -4.74 35.51
C ALA A 279 7.31 -3.50 35.98
N LYS A 280 8.33 -3.66 36.83
CA LYS A 280 9.16 -2.57 37.35
C LYS A 280 10.63 -2.94 37.29
N ASN A 281 11.44 -1.99 36.84
CA ASN A 281 12.89 -2.04 37.02
C ASN A 281 13.36 -0.74 37.73
N LYS A 282 14.68 -0.59 37.91
CA LYS A 282 15.26 0.56 38.63
C LYS A 282 14.90 1.93 38.01
N LYS A 283 14.67 2.00 36.72
CA LYS A 283 14.48 3.27 35.96
C LYS A 283 13.05 3.46 35.48
N MET A 284 12.32 2.38 35.24
CA MET A 284 11.06 2.40 34.49
C MET A 284 10.04 1.44 35.10
N VAL A 285 8.79 1.83 35.03
CA VAL A 285 7.64 0.94 35.26
C VAL A 285 6.86 0.82 33.95
N THR A 286 6.38 -0.38 33.68
CA THR A 286 5.58 -0.70 32.53
C THR A 286 4.29 -1.37 32.99
N VAL A 287 3.16 -0.90 32.48
CA VAL A 287 1.86 -1.55 32.66
C VAL A 287 1.27 -1.91 31.32
N THR A 288 0.60 -3.04 31.29
CA THR A 288 -0.21 -3.46 30.14
C THR A 288 -1.65 -3.60 30.61
N ILE A 289 -2.54 -2.85 30.00
CA ILE A 289 -3.96 -2.73 30.41
C ILE A 289 -4.86 -2.80 29.18
N PRO A 290 -6.10 -3.32 29.34
CA PRO A 290 -7.04 -3.41 28.23
C PRO A 290 -7.55 -2.05 27.77
N VAL A 291 -7.80 -1.95 26.48
CA VAL A 291 -8.69 -0.96 25.89
C VAL A 291 -9.99 -1.68 25.57
N LYS A 292 -11.09 -1.14 26.03
CA LYS A 292 -12.40 -1.76 25.96
C LYS A 292 -13.29 -1.05 24.94
N ASP A 293 -14.18 -1.79 24.33
CA ASP A 293 -15.23 -1.28 23.47
C ASP A 293 -16.37 -0.62 24.27
N ARG A 294 -17.41 -0.18 23.58
CA ARG A 294 -18.62 0.40 24.19
C ARG A 294 -19.38 -0.54 25.11
N ASN A 295 -19.23 -1.87 24.94
CA ASN A 295 -19.88 -2.90 25.76
C ASN A 295 -19.05 -3.24 27.01
N GLY A 296 -17.83 -2.74 27.08
CA GLY A 296 -16.89 -3.05 28.16
C GLY A 296 -16.00 -4.24 27.90
N ASP A 297 -16.07 -4.83 26.69
CA ASP A 297 -15.26 -5.98 26.28
C ASP A 297 -13.87 -5.52 25.86
N PRO A 298 -12.80 -6.22 26.26
CA PRO A 298 -11.44 -5.91 25.85
C PRO A 298 -11.27 -6.21 24.35
N ILE A 299 -10.90 -5.20 23.56
CA ILE A 299 -10.67 -5.32 22.11
C ILE A 299 -9.22 -5.06 21.70
N ALA A 300 -8.43 -4.48 22.61
CA ALA A 300 -7.04 -4.13 22.39
C ALA A 300 -6.30 -4.05 23.74
N ALA A 301 -4.98 -3.94 23.68
CA ALA A 301 -4.13 -3.72 24.86
C ALA A 301 -3.20 -2.53 24.62
N ILE A 302 -3.04 -1.66 25.63
CA ILE A 302 -1.96 -0.70 25.63
C ILE A 302 -0.88 -1.09 26.59
N ARG A 303 0.38 -0.94 26.16
CA ARG A 303 1.56 -1.04 27.01
C ARG A 303 2.14 0.35 27.21
N VAL A 304 2.09 0.83 28.46
CA VAL A 304 2.52 2.16 28.86
C VAL A 304 3.76 2.08 29.71
N SER A 305 4.81 2.78 29.33
CA SER A 305 6.06 2.88 30.10
C SER A 305 6.22 4.29 30.68
N MET A 306 6.55 4.34 31.97
CA MET A 306 6.69 5.58 32.73
C MET A 306 7.95 5.53 33.60
N LYS A 307 8.47 6.71 33.97
CA LYS A 307 9.61 6.80 34.90
C LYS A 307 9.22 6.26 36.27
N SER A 308 10.08 5.38 36.82
CA SER A 308 9.98 4.87 38.18
C SER A 308 10.41 5.96 39.18
N PHE A 309 9.82 5.94 40.39
CA PHE A 309 10.22 6.81 41.50
C PHE A 309 10.23 6.00 42.82
N PRO A 310 10.98 6.47 43.84
CA PRO A 310 10.96 5.85 45.19
C PRO A 310 9.56 5.79 45.77
N GLY A 311 9.18 4.68 46.40
CA GLY A 311 7.86 4.50 47.01
C GLY A 311 6.73 4.16 46.01
N GLN A 312 7.03 4.01 44.71
CA GLN A 312 6.03 3.69 43.72
C GLN A 312 5.50 2.27 43.91
N THR A 313 4.19 2.15 44.08
CA THR A 313 3.45 0.90 44.19
C THR A 313 2.81 0.51 42.87
N GLN A 314 2.38 -0.75 42.75
CA GLN A 314 1.60 -1.23 41.62
C GLN A 314 0.28 -0.44 41.46
N ALA A 315 -0.43 -0.19 42.58
CA ALA A 315 -1.70 0.55 42.56
C ALA A 315 -1.55 1.96 42.00
N ASN A 316 -0.55 2.73 42.46
CA ASN A 316 -0.31 4.07 41.91
C ASN A 316 0.19 4.06 40.48
N THR A 317 0.82 2.98 40.03
CA THR A 317 1.22 2.86 38.61
C THR A 317 0.02 2.66 37.72
N PHE A 318 -0.92 1.78 38.10
CA PHE A 318 -2.18 1.63 37.37
C PHE A 318 -3.00 2.93 37.38
N ALA A 319 -3.13 3.61 38.52
CA ALA A 319 -3.85 4.89 38.60
C ALA A 319 -3.29 5.95 37.64
N ARG A 320 -1.99 5.93 37.33
CA ARG A 320 -1.37 6.83 36.35
C ARG A 320 -1.59 6.39 34.91
N ALA A 321 -1.78 5.10 34.63
CA ALA A 321 -1.94 4.58 33.29
C ALA A 321 -3.42 4.47 32.83
N ILE A 322 -4.36 4.31 33.76
CA ILE A 322 -5.79 4.21 33.45
C ILE A 322 -6.29 5.40 32.62
N PRO A 323 -5.98 6.68 32.95
CA PRO A 323 -6.42 7.81 32.12
C PRO A 323 -5.93 7.75 30.66
N VAL A 324 -4.80 7.10 30.40
CA VAL A 324 -4.28 6.89 29.04
C VAL A 324 -5.19 5.92 28.27
N ALA A 325 -5.64 4.82 28.91
CA ALA A 325 -6.57 3.90 28.29
C ALA A 325 -7.94 4.54 28.09
N GLU A 326 -8.44 5.28 29.07
CA GLU A 326 -9.73 5.98 28.99
C GLU A 326 -9.74 7.00 27.86
N HIS A 327 -8.63 7.70 27.61
CA HIS A 327 -8.52 8.62 26.48
C HIS A 327 -8.68 7.94 25.12
N LEU A 328 -8.20 6.72 24.97
CA LEU A 328 -8.46 5.88 23.79
C LEU A 328 -9.93 5.43 23.73
N GLN A 329 -10.45 4.89 24.84
CA GLN A 329 -11.80 4.33 24.92
C GLN A 329 -12.90 5.35 24.60
N GLN A 330 -12.70 6.63 24.88
CA GLN A 330 -13.64 7.71 24.51
C GLN A 330 -13.83 7.87 23.00
N ARG A 331 -12.93 7.35 22.18
CA ARG A 331 -12.90 7.54 20.72
C ARG A 331 -13.07 6.22 19.94
N VAL A 332 -13.10 5.11 20.63
CA VAL A 332 -13.17 3.77 20.04
C VAL A 332 -14.41 3.07 20.55
N LEU A 333 -15.33 2.81 19.65
CA LEU A 333 -16.57 2.08 19.94
C LEU A 333 -16.42 0.59 19.59
N TYR A 334 -15.61 0.32 18.54
CA TYR A 334 -15.38 -1.03 17.99
C TYR A 334 -13.92 -1.17 17.56
N LEU A 335 -13.48 -2.41 17.37
CA LEU A 335 -12.12 -2.74 16.92
C LEU A 335 -11.73 -2.05 15.61
N GLU A 336 -12.67 -1.95 14.68
CA GLU A 336 -12.48 -1.36 13.35
C GLU A 336 -12.14 0.13 13.40
N ASP A 337 -12.51 0.83 14.46
CA ASP A 337 -12.24 2.26 14.63
C ASP A 337 -10.73 2.57 14.74
N PHE A 338 -9.92 1.59 15.11
CA PHE A 338 -8.47 1.73 15.09
C PHE A 338 -7.88 1.80 13.68
N TYR A 339 -8.57 1.25 12.69
CA TYR A 339 -8.07 1.01 11.34
C TYR A 339 -8.63 1.97 10.27
N ARG A 340 -9.46 2.89 10.67
CA ARG A 340 -10.04 3.94 9.81
C ARG A 340 -9.09 5.08 9.50
#